data_9bb31f4b30f4d7e39a5cdcd38f1d82b7
#
_entry.id   9bb31f4b30f4d7e39a5cdcd38f1d82b7
#
_cell.length_a   1.000
_cell.length_b   1.000
_cell.length_c   1.000
_cell.angle_alpha   90.00
_cell.angle_beta   90.00
_cell.angle_gamma   90.00
#
_symmetry.space_group_name_H-M   'P 1'
#
loop_
_entity.id
_entity.type
_entity.pdbx_description
1 polymer ?
#
loop_
_entity_poly.entity_id
_entity_poly.type
_entity_poly.pdbx_seq_one_letter_code
_entity_poly.pdbx_strand_id
1 'polypeptide(L)'
;WQHCQPIVLGSGAALDAARVFAPDLLPLKFITERDSLDDLAECIPVWEGDTPIPAQQPGIIDPEAGRCAVEWIKTATHWAIEGKTAGLVTCPISKTCIYQAGYHYIGHTELVAELSNSPGYRMCLFADAMRIVHNTGHLSLRDALDAITVPRLLESIKIGYDALLRIGIVEPRIAVAGLNPHAGEDGAFGQE
;
A
#
# COMPACT_ATOMS: atom_id res chain seq x y z
N TRP A 1 -0.83 11.71 17.33
CA TRP A 1 0.53 11.19 17.43
C TRP A 1 0.75 10.14 18.54
N GLN A 2 -0.31 9.48 19.00
CA GLN A 2 -0.20 8.45 20.06
C GLN A 2 0.53 7.17 19.60
N HIS A 3 0.55 6.89 18.30
CA HIS A 3 1.06 5.62 17.75
C HIS A 3 2.18 5.79 16.74
N CYS A 4 2.23 6.91 16.03
CA CYS A 4 3.26 7.20 15.03
C CYS A 4 3.35 8.71 14.77
N GLN A 5 4.44 9.11 14.14
CA GLN A 5 4.63 10.45 13.60
C GLN A 5 4.56 10.37 12.06
N PRO A 6 3.42 10.74 11.45
CA PRO A 6 3.27 10.67 10.01
C PRO A 6 4.00 11.81 9.32
N ILE A 7 4.52 11.53 8.13
CA ILE A 7 5.03 12.51 7.17
C ILE A 7 4.18 12.37 5.93
N VAL A 8 3.64 13.46 5.43
CA VAL A 8 2.89 13.46 4.18
C VAL A 8 3.83 13.77 3.02
N LEU A 9 3.93 12.84 2.07
CA LEU A 9 4.54 13.09 0.77
C LEU A 9 3.42 13.45 -0.20
N GLY A 10 3.31 14.72 -0.56
CA GLY A 10 2.18 15.20 -1.33
C GLY A 10 2.13 16.72 -1.48
N SER A 11 1.10 17.23 -2.14
CA SER A 11 0.90 18.67 -2.35
C SER A 11 0.31 19.35 -1.11
N GLY A 12 1.03 20.29 -0.52
CA GLY A 12 0.51 21.15 0.54
C GLY A 12 -0.66 22.00 0.09
N ALA A 13 -0.64 22.47 -1.16
CA ALA A 13 -1.75 23.22 -1.73
C ALA A 13 -3.03 22.36 -1.83
N ALA A 14 -2.91 21.08 -2.16
CA ALA A 14 -4.05 20.16 -2.15
C ALA A 14 -4.57 19.90 -0.74
N LEU A 15 -3.67 19.75 0.25
CA LEU A 15 -4.05 19.59 1.66
C LEU A 15 -4.74 20.84 2.20
N ASP A 16 -4.25 22.03 1.89
CA ASP A 16 -4.89 23.28 2.30
C ASP A 16 -6.27 23.44 1.64
N ALA A 17 -6.42 23.09 0.38
CA ALA A 17 -7.72 23.10 -0.28
C ALA A 17 -8.70 22.08 0.35
N ALA A 18 -8.20 20.97 0.89
CA ALA A 18 -9.02 19.95 1.58
C ALA A 18 -9.47 20.37 2.99
N ARG A 19 -8.97 21.48 3.56
CA ARG A 19 -9.40 21.97 4.87
C ARG A 19 -10.90 22.26 4.96
N VAL A 20 -11.54 22.49 3.84
CA VAL A 20 -13.00 22.63 3.80
C VAL A 20 -13.72 21.39 4.34
N PHE A 21 -13.11 20.20 4.21
CA PHE A 21 -13.64 18.93 4.69
C PHE A 21 -13.09 18.53 6.08
N ALA A 22 -12.00 19.15 6.51
CA ALA A 22 -11.33 18.90 7.78
C ALA A 22 -10.85 20.22 8.40
N PRO A 23 -11.75 21.05 8.93
CA PRO A 23 -11.42 22.39 9.43
C PRO A 23 -10.44 22.36 10.61
N ASP A 24 -10.43 21.27 11.39
CA ASP A 24 -9.56 21.09 12.55
C ASP A 24 -8.21 20.45 12.18
N LEU A 25 -7.86 20.41 10.90
CA LEU A 25 -6.57 19.89 10.43
C LEU A 25 -5.43 20.72 11.06
N LEU A 26 -4.45 20.03 11.63
CA LEU A 26 -3.24 20.65 12.18
C LEU A 26 -2.54 21.53 11.14
N PRO A 27 -1.75 22.53 11.57
CA PRO A 27 -0.95 23.35 10.67
C PRO A 27 -0.02 22.47 9.81
N LEU A 28 0.16 22.82 8.54
CA LEU A 28 1.14 22.18 7.67
C LEU A 28 2.52 22.80 7.93
N LYS A 29 3.54 21.94 8.02
CA LYS A 29 4.94 22.36 8.07
C LYS A 29 5.68 21.74 6.90
N PHE A 30 6.10 22.56 5.96
CA PHE A 30 6.89 22.10 4.83
C PHE A 30 8.29 21.71 5.31
N ILE A 31 8.73 20.54 4.91
CA ILE A 31 10.02 19.95 5.26
C ILE A 31 10.82 19.60 4.00
N THR A 32 12.12 19.56 4.16
CA THR A 32 13.09 19.03 3.20
C THR A 32 13.71 17.74 3.73
N GLU A 33 14.46 17.01 2.91
CA GLU A 33 15.19 15.81 3.36
C GLU A 33 16.24 16.07 4.45
N ARG A 34 16.60 17.32 4.68
CA ARG A 34 17.61 17.74 5.65
C ARG A 34 17.03 18.15 6.99
N ASP A 35 15.72 18.30 7.07
CA ASP A 35 15.07 18.76 8.29
C ASP A 35 15.01 17.61 9.30
N SER A 36 15.28 17.95 10.59
CA SER A 36 15.00 17.02 11.69
C SER A 36 13.50 16.83 11.85
N LEU A 37 13.11 15.60 12.11
CA LEU A 37 11.73 15.21 12.35
C LEU A 37 11.38 15.22 13.85
N ASP A 38 12.31 15.66 14.73
CA ASP A 38 12.20 15.53 16.18
C ASP A 38 11.28 16.59 16.75
N ASP A 39 10.57 17.39 16.29
CA ASP A 39 9.68 18.36 16.95
C ASP A 39 8.45 18.75 16.10
N LEU A 40 7.71 17.73 15.66
CA LEU A 40 6.61 17.89 14.71
C LEU A 40 5.24 17.51 15.31
N ALA A 41 5.14 17.43 16.65
CA ALA A 41 3.95 16.92 17.33
C ALA A 41 2.65 17.75 17.09
N GLU A 42 2.80 19.05 16.82
CA GLU A 42 1.67 19.98 16.66
C GLU A 42 1.42 20.41 15.20
N CYS A 43 2.05 19.74 14.24
CA CYS A 43 1.89 20.05 12.83
C CYS A 43 1.89 18.77 11.99
N ILE A 44 1.48 18.89 10.73
CA ILE A 44 1.60 17.85 9.72
C ILE A 44 2.83 18.20 8.88
N PRO A 45 3.93 17.43 8.99
CA PRO A 45 5.08 17.61 8.12
C PRO A 45 4.73 17.19 6.69
N VAL A 46 5.00 18.04 5.72
CA VAL A 46 4.71 17.83 4.30
C VAL A 46 5.99 17.97 3.50
N TRP A 47 6.32 16.92 2.77
CA TRP A 47 7.38 16.91 1.79
C TRP A 47 6.77 16.88 0.37
N GLU A 48 7.00 17.91 -0.41
CA GLU A 48 6.43 18.05 -1.76
C GLU A 48 7.35 17.54 -2.88
N GLY A 49 8.63 17.34 -2.56
CA GLY A 49 9.68 17.10 -3.55
C GLY A 49 10.33 18.39 -4.05
N ASP A 50 11.10 18.25 -5.11
CA ASP A 50 11.87 19.38 -5.68
C ASP A 50 10.98 20.38 -6.44
N THR A 51 9.80 19.95 -6.88
CA THR A 51 8.88 20.78 -7.67
C THR A 51 7.47 20.67 -7.07
N PRO A 52 7.08 21.59 -6.20
CA PRO A 52 5.71 21.64 -5.69
C PRO A 52 4.70 21.82 -6.82
N ILE A 53 3.58 21.15 -6.73
CA ILE A 53 2.47 21.31 -7.68
C ILE A 53 1.32 22.10 -7.05
N PRO A 54 0.61 22.93 -7.82
CA PRO A 54 -0.59 23.61 -7.33
C PRO A 54 -1.68 22.62 -6.97
N ALA A 55 -2.65 23.06 -6.17
CA ALA A 55 -3.82 22.25 -5.85
C ALA A 55 -4.57 21.87 -7.14
N GLN A 56 -4.86 20.58 -7.27
CA GLN A 56 -5.64 20.06 -8.38
C GLN A 56 -7.14 20.18 -8.09
N GLN A 57 -7.93 20.33 -9.12
CA GLN A 57 -9.39 20.37 -8.97
C GLN A 57 -9.91 18.93 -8.77
N PRO A 58 -10.70 18.67 -7.70
CA PRO A 58 -11.31 17.38 -7.49
C PRO A 58 -12.19 16.96 -8.69
N GLY A 59 -12.07 15.69 -9.09
CA GLY A 59 -12.84 15.13 -10.21
C GLY A 59 -12.24 15.36 -11.59
N ILE A 60 -11.16 16.15 -11.71
CA ILE A 60 -10.47 16.37 -12.98
C ILE A 60 -9.32 15.35 -13.12
N ILE A 61 -9.22 14.76 -14.30
CA ILE A 61 -8.10 13.88 -14.65
C ILE A 61 -6.93 14.77 -15.07
N ASP A 62 -5.82 14.67 -14.31
CA ASP A 62 -4.61 15.44 -14.54
C ASP A 62 -3.39 14.49 -14.57
N PRO A 63 -2.72 14.36 -15.73
CA PRO A 63 -1.52 13.54 -15.83
C PRO A 63 -0.37 14.00 -14.93
N GLU A 64 -0.24 15.31 -14.68
CA GLU A 64 0.80 15.84 -13.81
C GLU A 64 0.57 15.42 -12.35
N ALA A 65 -0.68 15.45 -11.87
CA ALA A 65 -1.03 14.89 -10.57
C ALA A 65 -0.71 13.39 -10.51
N GLY A 66 -0.95 12.66 -11.61
CA GLY A 66 -0.58 11.25 -11.74
C GLY A 66 0.93 11.02 -11.64
N ARG A 67 1.71 11.82 -12.33
CA ARG A 67 3.18 11.79 -12.29
C ARG A 67 3.69 12.03 -10.87
N CYS A 68 3.24 13.09 -10.23
CA CYS A 68 3.65 13.43 -8.88
C CYS A 68 3.27 12.35 -7.86
N ALA A 69 2.07 11.78 -7.95
CA ALA A 69 1.65 10.70 -7.07
C ALA A 69 2.60 9.49 -7.16
N VAL A 70 3.04 9.11 -8.37
CA VAL A 70 4.01 8.03 -8.55
C VAL A 70 5.37 8.41 -7.96
N GLU A 71 5.86 9.62 -8.17
CA GLU A 71 7.14 10.07 -7.63
C GLU A 71 7.13 10.10 -6.08
N TRP A 72 6.03 10.56 -5.47
CA TRP A 72 5.88 10.49 -4.00
C TRP A 72 5.88 9.06 -3.47
N ILE A 73 5.20 8.12 -4.16
CA ILE A 73 5.21 6.70 -3.77
C ILE A 73 6.63 6.13 -3.89
N LYS A 74 7.36 6.45 -4.97
CA LYS A 74 8.76 6.03 -5.13
C LYS A 74 9.63 6.54 -3.98
N THR A 75 9.55 7.83 -3.67
CA THR A 75 10.31 8.43 -2.57
C THR A 75 9.96 7.80 -1.23
N ALA A 76 8.67 7.66 -0.90
CA ALA A 76 8.23 7.03 0.33
C ALA A 76 8.71 5.58 0.45
N THR A 77 8.70 4.84 -0.66
CA THR A 77 9.21 3.46 -0.71
C THR A 77 10.71 3.42 -0.44
N HIS A 78 11.48 4.29 -1.08
CA HIS A 78 12.92 4.38 -0.84
C HIS A 78 13.24 4.76 0.61
N TRP A 79 12.54 5.73 1.19
CA TRP A 79 12.72 6.09 2.59
C TRP A 79 12.43 4.93 3.55
N ALA A 80 11.43 4.10 3.24
CA ALA A 80 11.16 2.90 4.03
C ALA A 80 12.26 1.84 3.86
N ILE A 81 12.78 1.63 2.65
CA ILE A 81 13.89 0.71 2.38
C ILE A 81 15.17 1.15 3.09
N GLU A 82 15.46 2.45 3.09
CA GLU A 82 16.63 3.04 3.76
C GLU A 82 16.48 3.14 5.29
N GLY A 83 15.33 2.78 5.83
CA GLY A 83 15.04 2.86 7.27
C GLY A 83 14.82 4.28 7.79
N LYS A 84 14.63 5.27 6.91
CA LYS A 84 14.26 6.65 7.29
C LYS A 84 12.85 6.72 7.85
N THR A 85 11.97 5.84 7.38
CA THR A 85 10.60 5.68 7.89
C THR A 85 10.32 4.21 8.21
N ALA A 86 9.40 3.96 9.14
CA ALA A 86 9.01 2.59 9.52
C ALA A 86 8.18 1.86 8.44
N GLY A 87 7.64 2.59 7.48
CA GLY A 87 6.81 2.06 6.41
C GLY A 87 6.06 3.17 5.69
N LEU A 88 5.22 2.79 4.74
CA LEU A 88 4.39 3.73 4.01
C LEU A 88 2.90 3.36 4.10
N VAL A 89 2.06 4.39 4.18
CA VAL A 89 0.60 4.29 4.08
C VAL A 89 0.17 5.08 2.86
N THR A 90 -0.53 4.43 1.94
CA THR A 90 -0.91 5.06 0.67
C THR A 90 -2.36 5.55 0.68
N CYS A 91 -2.59 6.75 0.15
CA CYS A 91 -3.91 7.22 -0.22
C CYS A 91 -4.32 6.63 -1.59
N PRO A 92 -5.63 6.60 -1.93
CA PRO A 92 -6.06 6.16 -3.25
C PRO A 92 -5.40 6.95 -4.39
N ILE A 93 -5.09 6.26 -5.50
CA ILE A 93 -4.57 6.89 -6.73
C ILE A 93 -5.57 6.76 -7.87
N SER A 94 -5.56 7.72 -8.79
CA SER A 94 -6.28 7.64 -10.05
C SER A 94 -5.45 6.87 -11.07
N LYS A 95 -5.91 5.66 -11.41
CA LYS A 95 -5.25 4.85 -12.47
C LYS A 95 -5.20 5.58 -13.80
N THR A 96 -6.26 6.32 -14.16
CA THR A 96 -6.32 7.10 -15.39
C THR A 96 -5.23 8.17 -15.41
N CYS A 97 -5.05 8.91 -14.30
CA CYS A 97 -4.02 9.94 -14.21
C CYS A 97 -2.61 9.33 -14.38
N ILE A 98 -2.30 8.23 -13.68
CA ILE A 98 -0.98 7.61 -13.79
C ILE A 98 -0.72 6.99 -15.17
N TYR A 99 -1.74 6.42 -15.83
CA TYR A 99 -1.60 5.93 -17.21
C TYR A 99 -1.36 7.06 -18.20
N GLN A 100 -2.07 8.18 -18.08
CA GLN A 100 -1.83 9.34 -18.93
C GLN A 100 -0.48 9.99 -18.66
N ALA A 101 0.08 9.83 -17.47
CA ALA A 101 1.45 10.22 -17.13
C ALA A 101 2.51 9.22 -17.64
N GLY A 102 2.11 8.14 -18.31
CA GLY A 102 3.02 7.16 -18.89
C GLY A 102 3.41 6.00 -17.97
N TYR A 103 2.78 5.87 -16.79
CA TYR A 103 3.04 4.77 -15.86
C TYR A 103 1.98 3.67 -15.99
N HIS A 104 2.41 2.42 -16.13
CA HIS A 104 1.54 1.27 -16.39
C HIS A 104 1.48 0.29 -15.21
N TYR A 105 1.19 0.81 -14.01
CA TYR A 105 0.99 0.00 -12.82
C TYR A 105 -0.49 -0.29 -12.59
N ILE A 106 -0.81 -1.52 -12.18
CA ILE A 106 -2.18 -1.92 -11.81
C ILE A 106 -2.62 -1.22 -10.52
N GLY A 107 -1.66 -0.97 -9.60
CA GLY A 107 -1.87 -0.26 -8.34
C GLY A 107 -0.58 -0.06 -7.57
N HIS A 108 -0.73 0.32 -6.30
CA HIS A 108 0.39 0.54 -5.38
C HIS A 108 1.20 -0.74 -5.13
N THR A 109 0.53 -1.87 -5.02
CA THR A 109 1.14 -3.14 -4.64
C THR A 109 2.24 -3.55 -5.62
N GLU A 110 1.95 -3.47 -6.92
CA GLU A 110 2.89 -3.82 -7.98
C GLU A 110 4.05 -2.84 -8.04
N LEU A 111 3.76 -1.53 -7.91
CA LEU A 111 4.78 -0.48 -7.90
C LEU A 111 5.74 -0.65 -6.69
N VAL A 112 5.19 -0.82 -5.50
CA VAL A 112 6.01 -0.98 -4.28
C VAL A 112 6.80 -2.29 -4.31
N ALA A 113 6.20 -3.38 -4.80
CA ALA A 113 6.86 -4.66 -4.93
C ALA A 113 8.07 -4.61 -5.91
N GLU A 114 7.91 -3.91 -7.04
CA GLU A 114 8.98 -3.68 -8.01
C GLU A 114 10.11 -2.87 -7.38
N LEU A 115 9.80 -1.72 -6.77
CA LEU A 115 10.78 -0.83 -6.15
C LEU A 115 11.55 -1.49 -4.99
N SER A 116 10.88 -2.34 -4.22
CA SER A 116 11.48 -3.09 -3.10
C SER A 116 12.12 -4.41 -3.49
N ASN A 117 12.12 -4.75 -4.79
CA ASN A 117 12.59 -6.04 -5.31
C ASN A 117 11.98 -7.24 -4.55
N SER A 118 10.68 -7.18 -4.31
CA SER A 118 9.91 -8.15 -3.53
C SER A 118 8.94 -8.94 -4.40
N PRO A 119 9.41 -9.94 -5.19
CA PRO A 119 8.56 -10.69 -6.12
C PRO A 119 7.50 -11.56 -5.42
N GLY A 120 7.78 -11.97 -4.19
CA GLY A 120 6.92 -12.84 -3.39
C GLY A 120 5.97 -12.08 -2.46
N TYR A 121 5.35 -10.99 -2.91
CA TYR A 121 4.37 -10.27 -2.09
C TYR A 121 3.01 -10.93 -2.05
N ARG A 122 2.24 -10.64 -0.99
CA ARG A 122 0.82 -11.05 -0.85
C ARG A 122 0.03 -9.92 -0.21
N MET A 123 -1.23 -9.77 -0.63
CA MET A 123 -2.17 -8.90 0.07
C MET A 123 -2.62 -9.58 1.36
N CYS A 124 -2.60 -8.84 2.45
CA CYS A 124 -3.15 -9.28 3.72
C CYS A 124 -4.16 -8.26 4.23
N LEU A 125 -5.36 -8.72 4.59
CA LEU A 125 -6.38 -7.92 5.25
C LEU A 125 -6.34 -8.20 6.74
N PHE A 126 -6.41 -7.13 7.54
CA PHE A 126 -6.45 -7.19 8.99
C PHE A 126 -7.81 -6.68 9.47
N ALA A 127 -8.49 -7.46 10.29
CA ALA A 127 -9.72 -7.07 10.96
C ALA A 127 -9.71 -7.69 12.38
N ASP A 128 -9.47 -6.88 13.38
CA ASP A 128 -9.37 -7.30 14.79
C ASP A 128 -8.46 -8.53 14.98
N ALA A 129 -9.06 -9.67 15.33
CA ALA A 129 -8.35 -10.94 15.53
C ALA A 129 -8.14 -11.72 14.22
N MET A 130 -8.81 -11.34 13.13
CA MET A 130 -8.73 -12.05 11.85
C MET A 130 -7.68 -11.42 10.93
N ARG A 131 -6.88 -12.27 10.30
CA ARG A 131 -5.91 -11.89 9.26
C ARG A 131 -6.10 -12.82 8.09
N ILE A 132 -6.30 -12.25 6.91
CA ILE A 132 -6.58 -13.01 5.69
C ILE A 132 -5.50 -12.71 4.67
N VAL A 133 -4.71 -13.72 4.33
CA VAL A 133 -3.71 -13.63 3.26
C VAL A 133 -4.30 -14.18 1.97
N HIS A 134 -4.29 -13.38 0.92
CA HIS A 134 -4.80 -13.79 -0.37
C HIS A 134 -3.76 -14.60 -1.13
N ASN A 135 -4.12 -15.80 -1.59
CA ASN A 135 -3.25 -16.60 -2.46
C ASN A 135 -3.15 -16.02 -3.86
N THR A 136 -4.25 -15.44 -4.37
CA THR A 136 -4.33 -14.74 -5.65
C THR A 136 -4.97 -13.37 -5.47
N GLY A 137 -4.66 -12.42 -6.34
CA GLY A 137 -5.27 -11.09 -6.36
C GLY A 137 -5.22 -10.48 -7.76
N HIS A 138 -6.18 -9.62 -8.09
CA HIS A 138 -6.27 -8.89 -9.36
C HIS A 138 -6.25 -9.77 -10.63
N LEU A 139 -6.76 -10.98 -10.52
CA LEU A 139 -6.91 -11.93 -11.63
C LEU A 139 -8.39 -12.14 -11.97
N SER A 140 -8.68 -12.56 -13.20
CA SER A 140 -9.99 -13.13 -13.50
C SER A 140 -10.22 -14.40 -12.68
N LEU A 141 -11.49 -14.80 -12.44
CA LEU A 141 -11.75 -16.04 -11.69
C LEU A 141 -11.11 -17.26 -12.35
N ARG A 142 -11.08 -17.32 -13.70
CA ARG A 142 -10.44 -18.42 -14.43
C ARG A 142 -8.95 -18.44 -14.19
N ASP A 143 -8.28 -17.31 -14.38
CA ASP A 143 -6.83 -17.21 -14.16
C ASP A 143 -6.46 -17.43 -12.67
N ALA A 144 -7.34 -17.05 -11.76
CA ALA A 144 -7.16 -17.29 -10.32
C ALA A 144 -7.18 -18.79 -10.00
N LEU A 145 -8.08 -19.57 -10.63
CA LEU A 145 -8.11 -21.02 -10.47
C LEU A 145 -6.83 -21.65 -11.02
N ASP A 146 -6.40 -21.26 -12.23
CA ASP A 146 -5.19 -21.77 -12.85
C ASP A 146 -3.91 -21.41 -12.06
N ALA A 147 -3.95 -20.30 -11.33
CA ALA A 147 -2.86 -19.85 -10.46
C ALA A 147 -2.80 -20.57 -9.09
N ILE A 148 -3.83 -21.33 -8.70
CA ILE A 148 -3.82 -22.10 -7.47
C ILE A 148 -3.02 -23.38 -7.69
N THR A 149 -1.77 -23.36 -7.24
CA THR A 149 -0.86 -24.47 -7.30
C THR A 149 -0.26 -24.74 -5.92
N VAL A 150 0.15 -25.98 -5.66
CA VAL A 150 0.80 -26.35 -4.39
C VAL A 150 2.01 -25.46 -4.08
N PRO A 151 2.94 -25.18 -5.02
CA PRO A 151 4.08 -24.30 -4.74
C PRO A 151 3.64 -22.89 -4.34
N ARG A 152 2.67 -22.31 -5.07
CA ARG A 152 2.16 -20.97 -4.77
C ARG A 152 1.47 -20.90 -3.42
N LEU A 153 0.69 -21.94 -3.07
CA LEU A 153 0.00 -22.00 -1.78
C LEU A 153 1.00 -22.11 -0.63
N LEU A 154 2.02 -22.95 -0.75
CA LEU A 154 3.08 -23.08 0.24
C LEU A 154 3.84 -21.75 0.43
N GLU A 155 4.15 -21.06 -0.66
CA GLU A 155 4.76 -19.72 -0.59
C GLU A 155 3.86 -18.73 0.15
N SER A 156 2.55 -18.71 -0.15
CA SER A 156 1.59 -17.83 0.51
C SER A 156 1.48 -18.12 2.02
N ILE A 157 1.47 -19.39 2.40
CA ILE A 157 1.48 -19.82 3.82
C ILE A 157 2.76 -19.34 4.51
N LYS A 158 3.91 -19.53 3.87
CA LYS A 158 5.21 -19.10 4.42
C LYS A 158 5.28 -17.59 4.61
N ILE A 159 4.90 -16.81 3.58
CA ILE A 159 4.87 -15.35 3.66
C ILE A 159 3.94 -14.91 4.80
N GLY A 160 2.74 -15.49 4.90
CA GLY A 160 1.80 -15.19 5.97
C GLY A 160 2.36 -15.54 7.35
N TYR A 161 3.00 -16.69 7.49
CA TYR A 161 3.63 -17.13 8.75
C TYR A 161 4.75 -16.17 9.18
N ASP A 162 5.66 -15.86 8.27
CA ASP A 162 6.77 -14.94 8.54
C ASP A 162 6.28 -13.52 8.88
N ALA A 163 5.22 -13.04 8.22
CA ALA A 163 4.62 -11.75 8.51
C ALA A 163 3.99 -11.73 9.92
N LEU A 164 3.31 -12.81 10.32
CA LEU A 164 2.71 -12.92 11.65
C LEU A 164 3.77 -12.94 12.76
N LEU A 165 4.91 -13.63 12.55
CA LEU A 165 6.05 -13.58 13.47
C LEU A 165 6.59 -12.15 13.63
N ARG A 166 6.73 -11.41 12.53
CA ARG A 166 7.24 -10.02 12.55
C ARG A 166 6.36 -9.06 13.33
N ILE A 167 5.05 -9.30 13.36
CA ILE A 167 4.11 -8.50 14.16
C ILE A 167 3.91 -9.03 15.58
N GLY A 168 4.76 -9.96 16.04
CA GLY A 168 4.82 -10.44 17.43
C GLY A 168 3.92 -11.61 17.78
N ILE A 169 3.34 -12.30 16.80
CA ILE A 169 2.60 -13.55 17.05
C ILE A 169 3.58 -14.71 17.11
N VAL A 170 3.87 -15.23 18.30
CA VAL A 170 4.94 -16.21 18.52
C VAL A 170 4.62 -17.57 17.90
N GLU A 171 3.35 -17.99 17.91
CA GLU A 171 2.89 -19.28 17.39
C GLU A 171 1.75 -19.07 16.38
N PRO A 172 2.05 -18.65 15.13
CA PRO A 172 1.02 -18.43 14.14
C PRO A 172 0.29 -19.73 13.78
N ARG A 173 -1.03 -19.74 13.89
CA ARG A 173 -1.87 -20.84 13.40
C ARG A 173 -2.56 -20.38 12.13
N ILE A 174 -2.32 -21.08 11.04
CA ILE A 174 -2.83 -20.74 9.72
C ILE A 174 -3.83 -21.81 9.30
N ALA A 175 -5.06 -21.40 9.03
CA ALA A 175 -6.06 -22.23 8.38
C ALA A 175 -6.09 -21.91 6.89
N VAL A 176 -6.22 -22.91 6.06
CA VAL A 176 -6.39 -22.76 4.61
C VAL A 176 -7.84 -23.10 4.27
N ALA A 177 -8.53 -22.16 3.63
CA ALA A 177 -9.89 -22.39 3.17
C ALA A 177 -9.89 -23.37 1.99
N GLY A 178 -10.83 -24.30 1.96
CA GLY A 178 -11.05 -25.16 0.80
C GLY A 178 -11.49 -24.32 -0.40
N LEU A 179 -11.00 -24.68 -1.59
CA LEU A 179 -11.39 -24.03 -2.84
C LEU A 179 -12.81 -24.42 -3.25
N ASN A 180 -13.11 -25.70 -3.16
CA ASN A 180 -14.39 -26.27 -3.52
C ASN A 180 -15.28 -26.55 -2.30
N PRO A 181 -16.61 -26.72 -2.45
CA PRO A 181 -17.46 -27.17 -1.38
C PRO A 181 -16.92 -28.44 -0.73
N HIS A 182 -17.01 -28.53 0.61
CA HIS A 182 -16.51 -29.67 1.39
C HIS A 182 -15.02 -30.00 1.13
N ALA A 183 -14.22 -28.98 0.74
CA ALA A 183 -12.81 -29.15 0.33
C ALA A 183 -12.60 -30.24 -0.74
N GLY A 184 -13.57 -30.34 -1.69
CA GLY A 184 -13.53 -31.27 -2.80
C GLY A 184 -14.18 -32.64 -2.54
N GLU A 185 -14.40 -33.03 -1.24
CA GLU A 185 -15.05 -34.31 -0.83
C GLU A 185 -14.58 -35.50 -1.67
N ASP A 186 -13.30 -35.90 -1.46
CA ASP A 186 -12.61 -36.97 -2.17
C ASP A 186 -12.69 -36.88 -3.72
N GLY A 187 -12.80 -35.64 -4.25
CA GLY A 187 -12.86 -35.36 -5.68
C GLY A 187 -14.29 -35.29 -6.27
N ALA A 188 -15.32 -35.40 -5.43
CA ALA A 188 -16.71 -35.27 -5.89
C ALA A 188 -17.06 -33.85 -6.39
N PHE A 189 -16.38 -32.82 -5.87
CA PHE A 189 -16.58 -31.41 -6.20
C PHE A 189 -15.35 -30.72 -6.80
N GLY A 190 -14.37 -31.49 -7.26
CA GLY A 190 -13.12 -31.02 -7.87
C GLY A 190 -11.91 -31.72 -7.26
N GLN A 191 -10.76 -31.63 -7.94
CA GLN A 191 -9.50 -32.25 -7.55
C GLN A 191 -8.36 -31.24 -7.38
N GLU A 192 -8.68 -29.94 -7.42
CA GLU A 192 -7.72 -28.82 -7.31
C GLU A 192 -7.15 -28.63 -5.92
#